data_dacc7eb8ea3533859d6820f8bec37741
#
_entry.id   dacc7eb8ea3533859d6820f8bec37741
#
_cell.length_a   1.000
_cell.length_b   1.000
_cell.length_c   1.000
_cell.angle_alpha   90.00
_cell.angle_beta   90.00
_cell.angle_gamma   90.00
#
_symmetry.space_group_name_H-M   'P 1'
#
loop_
_entity.id
_entity.type
_entity.pdbx_description
1 polymer ?
#
loop_
_entity_poly.entity_id
_entity_poly.type
_entity_poly.pdbx_seq_one_letter_code
_entity_poly.pdbx_strand_id
1 'polypeptide(L)'
;MNGNSLQGAGGVGKAVADWIVGGSPPGDMLQFEVQRFTSLHNNNRFLLERSQEVVGRHYQLHYPLVSEFKYGRQIRTSPIYSELEARGAVFGERMGWERALYFNPSHHREDPPSELPGGTFRKPEFFDHIEDEYLVCREGVGLIDMSSFAKFIVRGDEESVVKFLQKLCSNDINIPVGGIVPTGMQNEKGGYENDCMLIRRDLNSFFMVSPTQQQTRILEYMENHLPEDNSVGLQVSVSLLSGSFKLDTSNIFKPFLDNAPY
;
A
#
# COMPACT_ATOMS: atom_id res chain seq x y z
N MET A 1 -13.16 16.99 12.06
CA MET A 1 -14.44 16.71 11.35
C MET A 1 -14.72 17.80 10.33
N ASN A 2 -13.90 17.91 9.31
CA ASN A 2 -14.00 18.99 8.34
C ASN A 2 -15.23 18.84 7.45
N GLY A 3 -16.17 19.77 7.54
CA GLY A 3 -17.38 19.82 6.70
C GLY A 3 -18.55 18.94 7.12
N ASN A 4 -18.38 17.93 7.98
CA ASN A 4 -19.41 16.96 8.37
C ASN A 4 -19.77 17.01 9.86
N SER A 5 -19.57 18.14 10.52
CA SER A 5 -19.66 18.23 11.98
C SER A 5 -21.08 17.95 12.52
N LEU A 6 -22.11 18.49 11.90
CA LEU A 6 -23.48 18.28 12.35
C LEU A 6 -23.99 16.86 12.01
N GLN A 7 -23.83 16.43 10.76
CA GLN A 7 -24.29 15.12 10.32
C GLN A 7 -23.52 13.98 11.00
N GLY A 8 -22.23 14.17 11.23
CA GLY A 8 -21.35 13.15 11.80
C GLY A 8 -21.29 13.16 13.33
N ALA A 9 -21.83 14.18 14.01
CA ALA A 9 -21.60 14.39 15.44
C ALA A 9 -21.97 13.18 16.31
N GLY A 10 -23.13 12.59 16.10
CA GLY A 10 -23.60 11.43 16.87
C GLY A 10 -22.74 10.19 16.64
N GLY A 11 -22.47 9.85 15.38
CA GLY A 11 -21.67 8.67 15.01
C GLY A 11 -20.21 8.79 15.44
N VAL A 12 -19.60 9.94 15.17
CA VAL A 12 -18.20 10.22 15.58
C VAL A 12 -18.09 10.29 17.10
N GLY A 13 -19.05 10.94 17.78
CA GLY A 13 -19.06 11.01 19.25
C GLY A 13 -19.14 9.62 19.87
N LYS A 14 -20.00 8.74 19.35
CA LYS A 14 -20.07 7.35 19.80
C LYS A 14 -18.78 6.60 19.54
N ALA A 15 -18.25 6.67 18.33
CA ALA A 15 -17.01 5.99 17.98
C ALA A 15 -15.82 6.42 18.84
N VAL A 16 -15.68 7.73 19.11
CA VAL A 16 -14.62 8.27 19.99
C VAL A 16 -14.83 7.79 21.43
N ALA A 17 -16.06 7.80 21.94
CA ALA A 17 -16.36 7.33 23.31
C ALA A 17 -16.04 5.83 23.44
N ASP A 18 -16.47 5.02 22.49
CA ASP A 18 -16.19 3.57 22.48
C ASP A 18 -14.68 3.30 22.39
N TRP A 19 -13.95 4.11 21.60
CA TRP A 19 -12.48 4.03 21.50
C TRP A 19 -11.79 4.38 22.82
N ILE A 20 -12.18 5.49 23.47
CA ILE A 20 -11.59 5.89 24.75
C ILE A 20 -11.81 4.81 25.81
N VAL A 21 -13.01 4.23 25.88
CA VAL A 21 -13.37 3.20 26.88
C VAL A 21 -12.71 1.84 26.55
N GLY A 22 -12.71 1.47 25.27
CA GLY A 22 -12.21 0.18 24.81
C GLY A 22 -10.72 0.13 24.51
N GLY A 23 -10.01 1.28 24.51
CA GLY A 23 -8.58 1.37 24.19
C GLY A 23 -8.23 1.14 22.71
N SER A 24 -9.20 0.79 21.88
CA SER A 24 -9.02 0.54 20.45
C SER A 24 -10.23 1.02 19.65
N PRO A 25 -10.07 1.35 18.36
CA PRO A 25 -11.18 1.77 17.51
C PRO A 25 -12.30 0.73 17.46
N PRO A 26 -13.57 1.15 17.47
CA PRO A 26 -14.71 0.25 17.31
C PRO A 26 -14.91 -0.10 15.82
N GLY A 27 -14.37 -1.22 15.37
CA GLY A 27 -14.49 -1.66 13.98
C GLY A 27 -13.47 -1.03 13.04
N ASP A 28 -13.73 -1.10 11.73
CA ASP A 28 -12.82 -0.55 10.70
C ASP A 28 -12.90 0.97 10.62
N MET A 29 -11.98 1.62 11.31
CA MET A 29 -11.82 3.08 11.33
C MET A 29 -10.58 3.56 10.57
N LEU A 30 -9.91 2.68 9.82
CA LEU A 30 -8.65 2.98 9.13
C LEU A 30 -8.67 4.29 8.33
N GLN A 31 -9.78 4.57 7.65
CA GLN A 31 -9.93 5.81 6.86
C GLN A 31 -10.01 7.09 7.70
N PHE A 32 -10.24 6.97 8.99
CA PHE A 32 -10.42 8.11 9.91
C PHE A 32 -9.32 8.20 10.96
N GLU A 33 -8.47 7.20 11.09
CA GLU A 33 -7.37 7.16 12.04
C GLU A 33 -6.20 8.05 11.59
N VAL A 34 -5.51 8.63 12.57
CA VAL A 34 -4.30 9.43 12.29
C VAL A 34 -3.15 8.56 11.76
N GLN A 35 -3.10 7.29 12.10
CA GLN A 35 -2.11 6.31 11.65
C GLN A 35 -2.13 6.05 10.14
N ARG A 36 -3.19 6.48 9.43
CA ARG A 36 -3.19 6.47 7.96
C ARG A 36 -2.18 7.43 7.34
N PHE A 37 -1.69 8.41 8.07
CA PHE A 37 -0.70 9.36 7.59
C PHE A 37 0.73 8.87 7.87
N THR A 38 1.63 9.22 6.97
CA THR A 38 3.08 9.04 7.14
C THR A 38 3.73 10.42 7.30
N SER A 39 4.98 10.47 7.74
CA SER A 39 5.72 11.72 7.96
C SER A 39 5.78 12.63 6.71
N LEU A 40 5.74 12.07 5.52
CA LEU A 40 5.73 12.83 4.27
C LEU A 40 4.49 13.74 4.09
N HIS A 41 3.36 13.37 4.71
CA HIS A 41 2.15 14.18 4.68
C HIS A 41 2.28 15.45 5.55
N ASN A 42 3.28 15.53 6.43
CA ASN A 42 3.60 16.73 7.21
C ASN A 42 4.47 17.71 6.41
N ASN A 43 4.09 17.99 5.18
CA ASN A 43 4.74 18.93 4.28
C ASN A 43 3.78 20.07 3.97
N ASN A 44 4.16 21.31 4.31
CA ASN A 44 3.29 22.48 4.18
C ASN A 44 2.81 22.71 2.74
N ARG A 45 3.65 22.51 1.76
CA ARG A 45 3.26 22.66 0.35
C ARG A 45 2.23 21.61 -0.04
N PHE A 46 2.48 20.34 0.30
CA PHE A 46 1.53 19.26 0.07
C PHE A 46 0.18 19.53 0.75
N LEU A 47 0.22 19.92 2.03
CA LEU A 47 -1.00 20.20 2.79
C LEU A 47 -1.79 21.35 2.17
N LEU A 48 -1.12 22.44 1.75
CA LEU A 48 -1.77 23.57 1.12
C LEU A 48 -2.47 23.18 -0.18
N GLU A 49 -1.75 22.55 -1.11
CA GLU A 49 -2.26 22.19 -2.41
C GLU A 49 -3.36 21.11 -2.31
N ARG A 50 -3.12 20.05 -1.55
CA ARG A 50 -4.06 18.94 -1.38
C ARG A 50 -5.32 19.34 -0.61
N SER A 51 -5.19 20.16 0.42
CA SER A 51 -6.35 20.62 1.20
C SER A 51 -7.30 21.48 0.37
N GLN A 52 -6.76 22.34 -0.49
CA GLN A 52 -7.58 23.15 -1.40
C GLN A 52 -8.36 22.26 -2.37
N GLU A 53 -7.71 21.25 -2.94
CA GLU A 53 -8.37 20.31 -3.86
C GLU A 53 -9.44 19.47 -3.16
N VAL A 54 -9.13 18.91 -1.97
CA VAL A 54 -10.07 18.09 -1.20
C VAL A 54 -11.29 18.91 -0.77
N VAL A 55 -11.08 20.14 -0.27
CA VAL A 55 -12.19 21.01 0.14
C VAL A 55 -13.01 21.44 -1.07
N GLY A 56 -12.37 21.79 -2.19
CA GLY A 56 -13.05 22.16 -3.42
C GLY A 56 -13.91 21.04 -4.00
N ARG A 57 -13.52 19.80 -3.78
CA ARG A 57 -14.27 18.62 -4.25
C ARG A 57 -15.30 18.09 -3.26
N HIS A 58 -15.38 18.62 -2.04
CA HIS A 58 -16.17 18.03 -0.95
C HIS A 58 -17.65 17.82 -1.27
N TYR A 59 -18.25 18.70 -2.08
CA TYR A 59 -19.64 18.61 -2.50
C TYR A 59 -19.81 18.20 -3.98
N GLN A 60 -18.73 17.78 -4.64
CA GLN A 60 -18.80 17.33 -6.02
C GLN A 60 -19.13 15.83 -6.08
N LEU A 61 -19.81 15.41 -7.14
CA LEU A 61 -19.94 14.01 -7.49
C LEU A 61 -18.60 13.53 -8.07
N HIS A 62 -17.87 12.71 -7.30
CA HIS A 62 -16.57 12.22 -7.73
C HIS A 62 -16.69 11.14 -8.81
N TYR A 63 -17.57 10.16 -8.58
CA TYR A 63 -17.76 9.07 -9.53
C TYR A 63 -18.80 9.45 -10.60
N PRO A 64 -18.54 9.18 -11.88
CA PRO A 64 -17.33 8.61 -12.47
C PRO A 64 -16.29 9.66 -12.92
N LEU A 65 -16.52 10.95 -12.69
CA LEU A 65 -15.84 12.04 -13.40
C LEU A 65 -14.44 12.36 -12.86
N VAL A 66 -14.16 12.07 -11.60
CA VAL A 66 -12.89 12.40 -10.97
C VAL A 66 -12.44 11.25 -10.07
N SER A 67 -11.40 10.53 -10.47
CA SER A 67 -10.83 9.41 -9.70
C SER A 67 -9.51 9.74 -9.01
N GLU A 68 -8.72 10.67 -9.55
CA GLU A 68 -7.37 10.97 -9.10
C GLU A 68 -7.21 12.43 -8.66
N PHE A 69 -6.23 12.68 -7.79
CA PHE A 69 -5.85 14.03 -7.40
C PHE A 69 -4.92 14.66 -8.43
N LYS A 70 -5.09 15.97 -8.63
CA LYS A 70 -4.25 16.77 -9.53
C LYS A 70 -3.01 17.32 -8.84
N TYR A 71 -3.14 17.72 -7.57
CA TYR A 71 -2.10 18.37 -6.80
C TYR A 71 -1.46 17.43 -5.78
N GLY A 72 -0.29 17.79 -5.30
CA GLY A 72 0.47 16.97 -4.37
C GLY A 72 0.94 15.67 -5.03
N ARG A 73 1.37 15.76 -6.30
CA ARG A 73 1.87 14.65 -7.10
C ARG A 73 3.39 14.53 -7.00
N GLN A 74 3.94 13.39 -7.39
CA GLN A 74 5.38 13.10 -7.43
C GLN A 74 6.10 13.27 -6.08
N ILE A 75 5.42 13.00 -4.98
CA ILE A 75 6.03 13.07 -3.64
C ILE A 75 6.92 11.85 -3.40
N ARG A 76 6.47 10.70 -3.87
CA ARG A 76 7.21 9.43 -3.81
C ARG A 76 7.16 8.78 -5.19
N THR A 77 8.32 8.51 -5.76
CA THR A 77 8.46 7.81 -7.03
C THR A 77 9.29 6.54 -6.83
N SER A 78 8.99 5.52 -7.62
CA SER A 78 9.81 4.32 -7.62
C SER A 78 11.14 4.58 -8.37
N PRO A 79 12.18 3.78 -8.13
CA PRO A 79 13.45 3.92 -8.88
C PRO A 79 13.31 3.75 -10.40
N ILE A 80 12.25 3.10 -10.87
CA ILE A 80 11.97 2.90 -12.31
C ILE A 80 10.89 3.84 -12.84
N TYR A 81 10.51 4.88 -12.07
CA TYR A 81 9.44 5.82 -12.44
C TYR A 81 9.66 6.44 -13.83
N SER A 82 10.86 6.94 -14.11
CA SER A 82 11.21 7.57 -15.39
C SER A 82 11.13 6.59 -16.57
N GLU A 83 11.46 5.34 -16.36
CA GLU A 83 11.34 4.28 -17.36
C GLU A 83 9.88 3.96 -17.67
N LEU A 84 9.04 3.93 -16.63
CA LEU A 84 7.60 3.73 -16.80
C LEU A 84 6.96 4.94 -17.52
N GLU A 85 7.34 6.16 -17.11
CA GLU A 85 6.90 7.40 -17.75
C GLU A 85 7.27 7.42 -19.25
N ALA A 86 8.51 7.07 -19.59
CA ALA A 86 8.99 7.01 -20.97
C ALA A 86 8.23 5.96 -21.83
N ARG A 87 7.58 4.99 -21.20
CA ARG A 87 6.74 3.97 -21.85
C ARG A 87 5.27 4.34 -21.92
N GLY A 88 4.92 5.58 -21.54
CA GLY A 88 3.55 6.07 -21.58
C GLY A 88 2.70 5.65 -20.38
N ALA A 89 3.32 5.40 -19.21
CA ALA A 89 2.57 5.11 -18.01
C ALA A 89 1.70 6.30 -17.59
N VAL A 90 0.42 6.04 -17.40
CA VAL A 90 -0.53 6.97 -16.78
C VAL A 90 -0.56 6.69 -15.29
N PHE A 91 -0.22 7.69 -14.47
CA PHE A 91 -0.03 7.49 -13.04
C PHE A 91 -1.22 7.97 -12.22
N GLY A 92 -1.57 7.18 -11.21
CA GLY A 92 -2.41 7.57 -10.08
C GLY A 92 -1.60 7.68 -8.80
N GLU A 93 -2.15 8.37 -7.79
CA GLU A 93 -1.49 8.59 -6.51
C GLU A 93 -2.07 7.68 -5.43
N ARG A 94 -1.19 7.02 -4.64
CA ARG A 94 -1.56 6.27 -3.44
C ARG A 94 -0.53 6.52 -2.34
N MET A 95 -0.94 7.21 -1.27
CA MET A 95 -0.08 7.54 -0.13
C MET A 95 1.22 8.28 -0.54
N GLY A 96 1.09 9.21 -1.47
CA GLY A 96 2.19 9.96 -2.04
C GLY A 96 2.97 9.23 -3.14
N TRP A 97 2.76 7.93 -3.33
CA TRP A 97 3.40 7.16 -4.39
C TRP A 97 2.70 7.36 -5.74
N GLU A 98 3.49 7.61 -6.77
CA GLU A 98 3.02 7.49 -8.15
C GLU A 98 2.98 6.00 -8.53
N ARG A 99 1.81 5.53 -8.94
CA ARG A 99 1.57 4.15 -9.40
C ARG A 99 1.07 4.17 -10.82
N ALA A 100 1.72 3.41 -11.69
CA ALA A 100 1.20 3.19 -13.03
C ALA A 100 -0.17 2.49 -12.93
N LEU A 101 -1.19 3.11 -13.51
CA LEU A 101 -2.55 2.57 -13.61
C LEU A 101 -2.71 1.73 -14.87
N TYR A 102 -2.19 2.22 -15.99
CA TYR A 102 -2.12 1.55 -17.28
C TYR A 102 -1.08 2.25 -18.16
N PHE A 103 -0.77 1.67 -19.32
CA PHE A 103 0.17 2.24 -20.28
C PHE A 103 -0.56 2.67 -21.54
N ASN A 104 -0.41 3.93 -21.92
CA ASN A 104 -0.86 4.50 -23.18
C ASN A 104 0.36 5.08 -23.92
N PRO A 105 0.84 4.44 -24.99
CA PRO A 105 2.01 4.92 -25.73
C PRO A 105 1.86 6.33 -26.35
N SER A 106 0.61 6.80 -26.48
CA SER A 106 0.31 8.15 -26.95
C SER A 106 0.24 9.20 -25.84
N HIS A 107 0.39 8.79 -24.59
CA HIS A 107 0.38 9.70 -23.45
C HIS A 107 1.71 10.43 -23.32
N HIS A 108 1.65 11.77 -23.24
CA HIS A 108 2.82 12.62 -23.03
C HIS A 108 2.69 13.33 -21.69
N ARG A 109 3.84 13.48 -20.98
CA ARG A 109 3.92 14.16 -19.68
C ARG A 109 3.36 15.58 -19.68
N GLU A 110 3.43 16.25 -20.84
CA GLU A 110 2.96 17.62 -21.01
C GLU A 110 1.43 17.73 -21.14
N ASP A 111 0.74 16.59 -21.23
CA ASP A 111 -0.71 16.58 -21.26
C ASP A 111 -1.23 17.16 -19.94
N PRO A 112 -2.14 18.13 -20.01
CA PRO A 112 -2.57 18.84 -18.83
C PRO A 112 -3.25 17.88 -17.83
N PRO A 113 -3.10 18.13 -16.52
CA PRO A 113 -3.74 17.32 -15.47
C PRO A 113 -5.27 17.22 -15.58
N SER A 114 -5.89 18.02 -16.47
CA SER A 114 -7.31 17.94 -16.80
C SER A 114 -7.70 16.66 -17.53
N GLU A 115 -6.72 15.96 -18.09
CA GLU A 115 -6.87 14.69 -18.80
C GLU A 115 -6.48 13.47 -17.97
N LEU A 116 -6.30 13.63 -16.67
CA LEU A 116 -6.34 12.49 -15.77
C LEU A 116 -7.60 11.68 -16.12
N PRO A 117 -7.52 10.35 -16.15
CA PRO A 117 -8.60 9.51 -16.64
C PRO A 117 -9.89 9.87 -15.90
N GLY A 118 -10.62 10.78 -16.50
CA GLY A 118 -11.95 11.17 -16.05
C GLY A 118 -12.80 9.92 -16.15
N GLY A 119 -13.43 9.55 -15.07
CA GLY A 119 -14.37 8.46 -15.13
C GLY A 119 -15.47 8.77 -16.15
N THR A 120 -16.04 7.75 -16.73
CA THR A 120 -17.14 7.82 -17.68
C THR A 120 -18.18 6.77 -17.34
N PHE A 121 -19.45 7.02 -17.67
CA PHE A 121 -20.51 5.98 -17.64
C PHE A 121 -20.44 5.05 -18.86
N ARG A 122 -19.56 5.32 -19.80
CA ARG A 122 -19.28 4.46 -20.95
C ARG A 122 -18.03 3.63 -20.69
N LYS A 123 -17.63 2.80 -21.66
CA LYS A 123 -16.34 2.12 -21.67
C LYS A 123 -15.22 3.17 -21.56
N PRO A 124 -14.37 3.09 -20.52
CA PRO A 124 -13.32 4.08 -20.32
C PRO A 124 -12.20 3.92 -21.36
N GLU A 125 -11.48 4.99 -21.63
CA GLU A 125 -10.36 5.03 -22.55
C GLU A 125 -9.29 3.96 -22.28
N PHE A 126 -9.02 3.71 -21.02
CA PHE A 126 -8.01 2.72 -20.61
C PHE A 126 -8.44 1.27 -20.79
N PHE A 127 -9.69 0.99 -21.15
CA PHE A 127 -10.21 -0.39 -21.19
C PHE A 127 -9.44 -1.27 -22.17
N ASP A 128 -9.21 -0.76 -23.39
CA ASP A 128 -8.51 -1.51 -24.43
C ASP A 128 -7.03 -1.74 -24.06
N HIS A 129 -6.39 -0.74 -23.42
CA HIS A 129 -5.01 -0.87 -22.92
C HIS A 129 -4.90 -1.93 -21.83
N ILE A 130 -5.87 -1.99 -20.89
CA ILE A 130 -5.89 -3.02 -19.84
C ILE A 130 -6.17 -4.40 -20.43
N GLU A 131 -7.00 -4.50 -21.46
CA GLU A 131 -7.22 -5.77 -22.19
C GLU A 131 -5.92 -6.29 -22.80
N ASP A 132 -5.16 -5.44 -23.46
CA ASP A 132 -3.85 -5.79 -24.02
C ASP A 132 -2.86 -6.24 -22.94
N GLU A 133 -2.77 -5.50 -21.84
CA GLU A 133 -1.91 -5.84 -20.69
C GLU A 133 -2.32 -7.18 -20.07
N TYR A 134 -3.62 -7.44 -19.95
CA TYR A 134 -4.13 -8.71 -19.46
C TYR A 134 -3.71 -9.87 -20.36
N LEU A 135 -3.86 -9.72 -21.68
CA LEU A 135 -3.48 -10.75 -22.65
C LEU A 135 -1.97 -11.02 -22.60
N VAL A 136 -1.14 -9.96 -22.51
CA VAL A 136 0.31 -10.11 -22.34
C VAL A 136 0.66 -10.85 -21.06
N CYS A 137 0.00 -10.54 -19.95
CA CYS A 137 0.20 -11.26 -18.70
C CYS A 137 -0.25 -12.74 -18.78
N ARG A 138 -1.30 -13.04 -19.54
CA ARG A 138 -1.83 -14.40 -19.70
C ARG A 138 -0.98 -15.27 -20.62
N GLU A 139 -0.48 -14.72 -21.70
CA GLU A 139 0.18 -15.47 -22.78
C GLU A 139 1.69 -15.22 -22.86
N GLY A 140 2.17 -14.19 -22.19
CA GLY A 140 3.56 -13.76 -22.24
C GLY A 140 4.19 -13.56 -20.86
N VAL A 141 4.93 -12.47 -20.74
CA VAL A 141 5.63 -12.06 -19.50
C VAL A 141 5.22 -10.64 -19.13
N GLY A 142 4.72 -10.45 -17.90
CA GLY A 142 4.43 -9.15 -17.32
C GLY A 142 5.49 -8.74 -16.29
N LEU A 143 5.84 -7.45 -16.27
CA LEU A 143 6.63 -6.82 -15.21
C LEU A 143 5.78 -5.75 -14.53
N ILE A 144 5.60 -5.87 -13.22
CA ILE A 144 4.77 -4.95 -12.43
C ILE A 144 5.62 -4.27 -11.37
N ASP A 145 5.56 -2.94 -11.31
CA ASP A 145 6.17 -2.15 -10.24
C ASP A 145 5.30 -2.21 -8.97
N MET A 146 5.80 -2.92 -7.97
CA MET A 146 5.16 -3.07 -6.65
C MET A 146 5.86 -2.23 -5.57
N SER A 147 6.72 -1.28 -5.93
CA SER A 147 7.51 -0.49 -4.99
C SER A 147 6.68 0.34 -4.01
N SER A 148 5.43 0.64 -4.36
CA SER A 148 4.51 1.41 -3.50
C SER A 148 3.97 0.64 -2.29
N PHE A 149 4.07 -0.69 -2.26
CA PHE A 149 3.65 -1.46 -1.09
C PHE A 149 4.49 -1.11 0.14
N ALA A 150 3.89 -1.18 1.33
CA ALA A 150 4.64 -1.11 2.57
C ALA A 150 5.51 -2.36 2.72
N LYS A 151 6.75 -2.18 3.13
CA LYS A 151 7.73 -3.26 3.27
C LYS A 151 8.44 -3.14 4.59
N PHE A 152 8.58 -4.27 5.27
CA PHE A 152 9.24 -4.36 6.55
C PHE A 152 10.26 -5.48 6.54
N ILE A 153 11.34 -5.28 7.28
CA ILE A 153 12.30 -6.33 7.60
C ILE A 153 12.15 -6.62 9.09
N VAL A 154 11.84 -7.86 9.42
CA VAL A 154 11.75 -8.34 10.80
C VAL A 154 12.95 -9.23 11.03
N ARG A 155 13.77 -8.92 12.04
CA ARG A 155 15.01 -9.63 12.36
C ARG A 155 15.09 -9.93 13.84
N GLY A 156 15.76 -11.04 14.17
CA GLY A 156 16.02 -11.46 15.53
C GLY A 156 16.82 -12.76 15.54
N ASP A 157 16.97 -13.40 16.68
CA ASP A 157 17.36 -14.80 16.67
C ASP A 157 16.23 -15.68 16.09
N GLU A 158 16.58 -16.86 15.57
CA GLU A 158 15.64 -17.69 14.81
C GLU A 158 14.37 -18.02 15.59
N GLU A 159 14.50 -18.41 16.83
CA GLU A 159 13.35 -18.81 17.66
C GLU A 159 12.45 -17.60 17.97
N SER A 160 13.05 -16.49 18.37
CA SER A 160 12.33 -15.27 18.76
C SER A 160 11.58 -14.63 17.60
N VAL A 161 12.20 -14.55 16.40
CA VAL A 161 11.54 -13.94 15.24
C VAL A 161 10.38 -14.79 14.75
N VAL A 162 10.52 -16.11 14.72
CA VAL A 162 9.43 -17.02 14.35
C VAL A 162 8.31 -16.96 15.38
N LYS A 163 8.62 -17.02 16.68
CA LYS A 163 7.64 -16.93 17.76
C LYS A 163 6.87 -15.60 17.75
N PHE A 164 7.58 -14.49 17.51
CA PHE A 164 6.96 -13.17 17.40
C PHE A 164 5.96 -13.11 16.24
N LEU A 165 6.38 -13.51 15.05
CA LEU A 165 5.50 -13.49 13.88
C LEU A 165 4.36 -14.50 14.00
N GLN A 166 4.60 -15.69 14.58
CA GLN A 166 3.56 -16.69 14.81
C GLN A 166 2.49 -16.22 15.80
N LYS A 167 2.86 -15.37 16.76
CA LYS A 167 1.88 -14.74 17.67
C LYS A 167 0.93 -13.79 16.94
N LEU A 168 1.41 -13.09 15.91
CA LEU A 168 0.64 -12.07 15.20
C LEU A 168 -0.12 -12.63 13.98
N CYS A 169 0.41 -13.67 13.36
CA CYS A 169 -0.06 -14.21 12.11
C CYS A 169 -0.95 -15.44 12.29
N SER A 170 -2.00 -15.52 11.48
CA SER A 170 -2.95 -16.64 11.52
C SER A 170 -2.46 -17.90 10.80
N ASN A 171 -1.48 -17.76 9.90
CA ASN A 171 -0.90 -18.88 9.15
C ASN A 171 0.40 -19.37 9.84
N ASP A 172 0.86 -20.58 9.48
CA ASP A 172 2.15 -21.09 9.94
C ASP A 172 3.30 -20.32 9.31
N ILE A 173 4.13 -19.70 10.17
CA ILE A 173 5.26 -18.87 9.78
C ILE A 173 6.58 -19.65 9.80
N ASN A 174 6.61 -20.83 10.41
CA ASN A 174 7.81 -21.67 10.46
C ASN A 174 8.05 -22.40 9.12
N ILE A 175 8.24 -21.61 8.07
CA ILE A 175 8.49 -22.06 6.70
C ILE A 175 10.00 -22.11 6.43
N PRO A 176 10.47 -22.93 5.47
CA PRO A 176 11.89 -22.97 5.11
C PRO A 176 12.38 -21.63 4.55
N VAL A 177 13.69 -21.37 4.62
CA VAL A 177 14.34 -20.22 3.98
C VAL A 177 14.03 -20.22 2.48
N GLY A 178 13.66 -19.07 1.94
CA GLY A 178 13.13 -18.89 0.58
C GLY A 178 11.62 -19.15 0.45
N GLY A 179 10.97 -19.66 1.50
CA GLY A 179 9.52 -19.86 1.53
C GLY A 179 8.76 -18.54 1.59
N ILE A 180 7.55 -18.55 1.01
CA ILE A 180 6.62 -17.42 0.99
C ILE A 180 5.28 -17.88 1.54
N VAL A 181 4.70 -17.11 2.46
CA VAL A 181 3.39 -17.39 3.03
C VAL A 181 2.52 -16.15 3.05
N PRO A 182 1.37 -16.15 2.38
CA PRO A 182 0.33 -15.15 2.59
C PRO A 182 -0.34 -15.40 3.93
N THR A 183 -0.53 -14.34 4.72
CA THR A 183 -1.13 -14.46 6.05
C THR A 183 -1.84 -13.18 6.47
N GLY A 184 -2.80 -13.32 7.38
CA GLY A 184 -3.41 -12.19 8.07
C GLY A 184 -2.85 -12.03 9.47
N MET A 185 -2.63 -10.79 9.89
CA MET A 185 -2.47 -10.45 11.30
C MET A 185 -3.84 -10.07 11.86
N GLN A 186 -4.17 -10.61 13.02
CA GLN A 186 -5.49 -10.41 13.63
C GLN A 186 -5.33 -9.91 15.06
N ASN A 187 -6.23 -9.02 15.46
CA ASN A 187 -6.32 -8.58 16.85
C ASN A 187 -7.06 -9.61 17.72
N GLU A 188 -7.09 -9.36 19.03
CA GLU A 188 -7.72 -10.25 20.02
C GLU A 188 -9.22 -10.47 19.82
N LYS A 189 -9.89 -9.58 19.05
CA LYS A 189 -11.32 -9.68 18.69
C LYS A 189 -11.54 -10.42 17.37
N GLY A 190 -10.46 -10.93 16.74
CA GLY A 190 -10.52 -11.58 15.43
C GLY A 190 -10.64 -10.63 14.25
N GLY A 191 -10.51 -9.31 14.47
CA GLY A 191 -10.49 -8.32 13.40
C GLY A 191 -9.14 -8.33 12.66
N TYR A 192 -9.18 -8.06 11.37
CA TYR A 192 -7.97 -7.96 10.54
C TYR A 192 -7.21 -6.67 10.84
N GLU A 193 -5.95 -6.80 11.24
CA GLU A 193 -5.00 -5.69 11.37
C GLU A 193 -4.15 -5.52 10.11
N ASN A 194 -3.80 -6.62 9.47
CA ASN A 194 -2.96 -6.63 8.29
C ASN A 194 -3.26 -7.83 7.40
N ASP A 195 -3.25 -7.61 6.10
CA ASP A 195 -3.21 -8.66 5.08
C ASP A 195 -1.84 -8.59 4.41
N CYS A 196 -0.98 -9.54 4.69
CA CYS A 196 0.42 -9.45 4.29
C CYS A 196 0.97 -10.73 3.70
N MET A 197 2.12 -10.59 3.07
CA MET A 197 2.93 -11.68 2.58
C MET A 197 4.26 -11.68 3.32
N LEU A 198 4.62 -12.80 3.94
CA LEU A 198 5.89 -13.01 4.59
C LEU A 198 6.79 -13.89 3.73
N ILE A 199 8.04 -13.46 3.60
CA ILE A 199 9.09 -14.14 2.85
C ILE A 199 10.22 -14.41 3.85
N ARG A 200 10.54 -15.67 4.11
CA ARG A 200 11.69 -16.01 4.96
C ARG A 200 12.97 -15.88 4.15
N ARG A 201 13.71 -14.79 4.38
CA ARG A 201 14.96 -14.51 3.67
C ARG A 201 16.14 -15.31 4.19
N ASP A 202 16.15 -15.55 5.49
CA ASP A 202 17.22 -16.21 6.24
C ASP A 202 16.62 -16.87 7.49
N LEU A 203 17.41 -17.66 8.23
CA LEU A 203 16.98 -18.27 9.49
C LEU A 203 16.42 -17.24 10.48
N ASN A 204 17.05 -16.06 10.51
CA ASN A 204 16.77 -14.99 11.46
C ASN A 204 16.13 -13.73 10.84
N SER A 205 15.64 -13.80 9.60
CA SER A 205 15.13 -12.61 8.89
C SER A 205 13.94 -12.93 8.00
N PHE A 206 12.89 -12.13 8.17
CA PHE A 206 11.72 -12.12 7.31
C PHE A 206 11.57 -10.79 6.60
N PHE A 207 11.11 -10.83 5.35
CA PHE A 207 10.66 -9.67 4.59
C PHE A 207 9.14 -9.73 4.50
N MET A 208 8.48 -8.66 4.92
CA MET A 208 7.03 -8.55 4.90
C MET A 208 6.60 -7.50 3.90
N VAL A 209 5.62 -7.83 3.09
CA VAL A 209 4.94 -6.92 2.16
C VAL A 209 3.51 -6.73 2.64
N SER A 210 3.08 -5.49 2.76
CA SER A 210 1.75 -5.09 3.27
C SER A 210 1.13 -4.00 2.39
N PRO A 211 -0.17 -3.75 2.50
CA PRO A 211 -0.81 -2.66 1.78
C PRO A 211 -0.17 -1.30 2.10
N THR A 212 0.02 -0.49 1.07
CA THR A 212 0.64 0.85 1.16
C THR A 212 0.00 1.73 2.25
N GLN A 213 -1.32 1.66 2.36
CA GLN A 213 -2.12 2.51 3.25
C GLN A 213 -1.95 2.18 4.75
N GLN A 214 -1.46 0.99 5.05
CA GLN A 214 -1.37 0.49 6.42
C GLN A 214 0.03 0.61 7.02
N GLN A 215 0.98 1.24 6.32
CA GLN A 215 2.40 1.27 6.71
C GLN A 215 2.60 1.70 8.17
N THR A 216 2.05 2.84 8.57
CA THR A 216 2.24 3.38 9.94
C THR A 216 1.49 2.55 10.97
N ARG A 217 0.24 2.18 10.67
CA ARG A 217 -0.59 1.35 11.57
C ARG A 217 0.06 0.01 11.87
N ILE A 218 0.57 -0.67 10.84
CA ILE A 218 1.17 -1.99 11.01
C ILE A 218 2.51 -1.93 11.71
N LEU A 219 3.29 -0.89 11.44
CA LEU A 219 4.52 -0.67 12.19
C LEU A 219 4.22 -0.56 13.69
N GLU A 220 3.31 0.34 14.07
CA GLU A 220 2.90 0.55 15.46
C GLU A 220 2.27 -0.71 16.08
N TYR A 221 1.43 -1.42 15.32
CA TYR A 221 0.87 -2.69 15.79
C TYR A 221 1.96 -3.72 16.12
N MET A 222 2.95 -3.87 15.26
CA MET A 222 4.08 -4.76 15.50
C MET A 222 4.95 -4.27 16.66
N GLU A 223 5.24 -2.97 16.75
CA GLU A 223 6.04 -2.37 17.83
C GLU A 223 5.39 -2.61 19.20
N ASN A 224 4.07 -2.48 19.30
CA ASN A 224 3.33 -2.73 20.53
C ASN A 224 3.34 -4.20 21.00
N HIS A 225 3.76 -5.12 20.15
CA HIS A 225 3.84 -6.55 20.44
C HIS A 225 5.27 -7.10 20.49
N LEU A 226 6.28 -6.22 20.32
CA LEU A 226 7.68 -6.62 20.42
C LEU A 226 7.99 -7.25 21.78
N PRO A 227 8.88 -8.25 21.81
CA PRO A 227 9.39 -8.78 23.06
C PRO A 227 10.15 -7.71 23.85
N GLU A 228 9.98 -7.71 25.17
CA GLU A 228 10.65 -6.75 26.08
C GLU A 228 12.19 -6.91 26.13
N ASP A 229 12.68 -8.09 25.75
CA ASP A 229 14.10 -8.44 25.76
C ASP A 229 14.89 -7.93 24.54
N ASN A 230 14.23 -7.19 23.65
CA ASN A 230 14.80 -6.69 22.38
C ASN A 230 15.37 -7.79 21.47
N SER A 231 14.89 -9.02 21.59
CA SER A 231 15.31 -10.13 20.73
C SER A 231 14.85 -10.02 19.28
N VAL A 232 13.88 -9.14 19.01
CA VAL A 232 13.33 -8.88 17.67
C VAL A 232 13.41 -7.39 17.34
N GLY A 233 13.89 -7.08 16.12
CA GLY A 233 13.97 -5.73 15.58
C GLY A 233 13.11 -5.56 14.32
N LEU A 234 12.55 -4.38 14.15
CA LEU A 234 11.74 -3.99 13.00
C LEU A 234 12.42 -2.88 12.20
N GLN A 235 12.35 -2.96 10.89
CA GLN A 235 12.84 -1.93 10.00
C GLN A 235 11.86 -1.72 8.84
N VAL A 236 11.44 -0.47 8.62
CA VAL A 236 10.70 -0.10 7.38
C VAL A 236 11.68 -0.05 6.21
N SER A 237 11.35 -0.75 5.14
CA SER A 237 12.18 -0.78 3.93
C SER A 237 11.56 0.08 2.83
N VAL A 238 12.39 0.85 2.14
CA VAL A 238 12.02 1.67 0.96
C VAL A 238 12.54 1.07 -0.34
N SER A 239 13.02 -0.18 -0.31
CA SER A 239 13.60 -0.85 -1.47
C SER A 239 12.63 -1.02 -2.63
N LEU A 240 13.17 -1.10 -3.85
CA LEU A 240 12.44 -1.49 -5.05
C LEU A 240 11.82 -2.88 -4.84
N LEU A 241 10.57 -3.01 -5.19
CA LEU A 241 9.88 -4.29 -5.29
C LEU A 241 9.28 -4.39 -6.69
N SER A 242 9.76 -5.31 -7.50
CA SER A 242 9.18 -5.63 -8.79
C SER A 242 8.72 -7.08 -8.81
N GLY A 243 7.56 -7.32 -9.38
CA GLY A 243 7.07 -8.66 -9.66
C GLY A 243 7.19 -8.95 -11.16
N SER A 244 7.81 -10.05 -11.54
CA SER A 244 7.74 -10.57 -12.90
C SER A 244 6.86 -11.82 -12.92
N PHE A 245 5.92 -11.85 -13.85
CA PHE A 245 5.02 -12.99 -14.04
C PHE A 245 5.31 -13.63 -15.39
N LYS A 246 5.65 -14.90 -15.36
CA LYS A 246 5.60 -15.77 -16.54
C LYS A 246 4.59 -16.86 -16.23
N LEU A 247 3.54 -16.90 -16.99
CA LEU A 247 2.60 -18.01 -16.94
C LEU A 247 3.20 -19.24 -17.63
N ASP A 248 4.18 -19.83 -16.98
CA ASP A 248 4.45 -21.24 -17.15
C ASP A 248 3.82 -21.94 -15.93
N THR A 249 2.99 -22.92 -16.16
CA THR A 249 2.12 -23.55 -15.15
C THR A 249 2.88 -24.29 -14.05
N SER A 250 4.20 -24.22 -14.00
CA SER A 250 5.04 -24.94 -13.04
C SER A 250 5.83 -24.06 -12.05
N ASN A 251 5.87 -22.71 -12.17
CA ASN A 251 6.64 -21.87 -11.25
C ASN A 251 6.02 -20.49 -11.04
N ILE A 252 5.15 -20.39 -10.08
CA ILE A 252 4.61 -19.13 -9.57
C ILE A 252 5.62 -18.53 -8.59
N PHE A 253 6.09 -17.31 -8.89
CA PHE A 253 6.95 -16.46 -8.04
C PHE A 253 8.40 -16.93 -7.80
N LYS A 254 9.31 -16.50 -8.66
CA LYS A 254 10.70 -16.30 -8.26
C LYS A 254 10.92 -14.79 -8.05
N PRO A 255 10.97 -14.28 -6.81
CA PRO A 255 11.27 -12.88 -6.58
C PRO A 255 12.71 -12.57 -6.98
N PHE A 256 12.92 -11.45 -7.67
CA PHE A 256 14.24 -10.89 -7.92
C PHE A 256 14.84 -10.39 -6.58
N LEU A 257 15.33 -11.30 -5.77
CA LEU A 257 16.00 -10.99 -4.50
C LEU A 257 17.53 -10.99 -4.63
N ASP A 258 18.07 -11.41 -5.76
CA ASP A 258 19.50 -11.66 -5.90
C ASP A 258 20.36 -10.44 -6.29
N ASN A 259 19.75 -9.27 -6.62
CA ASN A 259 20.48 -8.09 -7.07
C ASN A 259 20.02 -6.75 -6.46
N ALA A 260 19.50 -6.74 -5.24
CA ALA A 260 19.31 -5.48 -4.54
C ALA A 260 20.65 -5.09 -3.88
N PRO A 261 21.28 -3.97 -4.25
CA PRO A 261 22.41 -3.46 -3.48
C PRO A 261 21.92 -3.13 -2.07
N TYR A 262 22.74 -3.47 -1.07
CA TYR A 262 22.52 -3.27 0.36
C TYR A 262 22.26 -1.81 0.73
#